data_0c6100b0f920a21afde41eefc50acb5b
#
_entry.id   0c6100b0f920a21afde41eefc50acb5b
#
_cell.length_a   1.000
_cell.length_b   1.000
_cell.length_c   1.000
_cell.angle_alpha   90.00
_cell.angle_beta   90.00
_cell.angle_gamma   90.00
#
_symmetry.space_group_name_H-M   'P 1'
#
loop_
_entity.id
_entity.type
_entity.pdbx_description
1 polymer ?
#
loop_
_entity_poly.entity_id
_entity_poly.type
_entity_poly.pdbx_seq_one_letter_code
_entity_poly.pdbx_strand_id
1 'polypeptide(L)'
;MVKKKIDCLLVHAPKFDNWYKPLGDFIWINYLPMGIFALADNLEQHGYPAEIVHLGIEWIEDHDFDLMAYIEKRRPVVVALSLHWHYQSYDVITVAEAIKARFPDIFVCAGGFTASYYHREIVEDFPCLDAVIQGDAEEPLLRLVEQVKKDKLALHKVPNLTWRSNGRIIENEAFYCATEAQLDALRFTNLALLKHHETYVNYFGHPFMWKKNFSKKANFNKLSIGSKTFPLAIGRGCPMTCTWCAGSVLSQRFITRRIKPIYRSIAKILESIQEALSYGYETMYVVFDPYPDNHAFFIELFAKIREKDMHCEMVFECHGLPTRPFMDAFHATFPHEESFLCISPDTGSERVRRMHKHGFYSNQELLDCLQYLQELGVNSEVFFTYGIPGETPDDLQETIRLKRFIKRTFKRVRCIRVLSIEIEPGAPWHMDPQKYGIQHDRPHFRDFYRAHSSKYNQTYSSLGYFIPNYFPGGNGAQDIASFEQALQKIKCRHFCFLNPNARRSGPAWTGRLFCNVLALIDKIRQRGAGADAPSPPLCGT
;
A
#
# COMPACT_ATOMS: atom_id res chain seq x y z
N MET A 1 13.00 -35.40 -10.00
CA MET A 1 12.76 -35.05 -8.60
C MET A 1 11.25 -35.00 -8.37
N VAL A 2 10.71 -35.80 -7.47
CA VAL A 2 9.31 -35.73 -7.04
C VAL A 2 9.15 -34.38 -6.35
N LYS A 3 8.40 -33.44 -6.95
CA LYS A 3 8.19 -32.13 -6.35
C LYS A 3 7.35 -32.28 -5.09
N LYS A 4 7.87 -31.75 -3.98
CA LYS A 4 7.25 -31.82 -2.65
C LYS A 4 5.82 -31.26 -2.72
N LYS A 5 4.85 -32.05 -2.26
CA LYS A 5 3.45 -31.62 -2.07
C LYS A 5 3.45 -30.49 -1.05
N ILE A 6 2.65 -29.47 -1.25
CA ILE A 6 2.47 -28.36 -0.30
C ILE A 6 1.08 -28.43 0.33
N ASP A 7 0.94 -27.91 1.54
CA ASP A 7 -0.35 -27.86 2.22
C ASP A 7 -1.08 -26.53 1.95
N CYS A 8 -0.34 -25.42 1.90
CA CYS A 8 -0.91 -24.11 1.62
C CYS A 8 -0.16 -23.40 0.50
N LEU A 9 -0.90 -22.87 -0.47
CA LEU A 9 -0.39 -21.95 -1.47
C LEU A 9 -0.94 -20.56 -1.22
N LEU A 10 -0.07 -19.61 -0.87
CA LEU A 10 -0.44 -18.20 -0.73
C LEU A 10 -0.25 -17.52 -2.09
N VAL A 11 -1.31 -16.92 -2.62
CA VAL A 11 -1.27 -16.28 -3.95
C VAL A 11 -1.53 -14.79 -3.83
N HIS A 12 -0.62 -14.00 -4.40
CA HIS A 12 -0.81 -12.57 -4.57
C HIS A 12 -1.12 -12.26 -6.03
N ALA A 13 -2.31 -11.71 -6.26
CA ALA A 13 -2.77 -11.28 -7.57
C ALA A 13 -2.51 -9.78 -7.75
N PRO A 14 -1.71 -9.36 -8.73
CA PRO A 14 -1.61 -7.96 -9.13
C PRO A 14 -2.87 -7.52 -9.86
N LYS A 15 -2.94 -6.28 -10.29
CA LYS A 15 -4.03 -5.78 -11.12
C LYS A 15 -3.90 -6.31 -12.56
N PHE A 16 -4.88 -7.13 -13.03
CA PHE A 16 -4.82 -7.88 -14.29
C PHE A 16 -5.10 -7.10 -15.56
N ASP A 17 -5.72 -5.94 -15.48
CA ASP A 17 -5.92 -5.09 -16.64
C ASP A 17 -4.59 -4.69 -17.33
N ASN A 18 -3.48 -4.94 -16.64
CA ASN A 18 -2.12 -4.76 -17.13
C ASN A 18 -1.23 -5.99 -16.92
N TRP A 19 -1.78 -7.20 -17.00
CA TRP A 19 -1.03 -8.44 -16.79
C TRP A 19 0.24 -8.55 -17.63
N TYR A 20 0.25 -8.01 -18.85
CA TYR A 20 1.41 -7.90 -19.72
C TYR A 20 2.39 -6.78 -19.30
N LYS A 21 2.02 -5.98 -18.31
CA LYS A 21 2.84 -4.99 -17.62
C LYS A 21 2.80 -5.27 -16.13
N PRO A 22 3.49 -6.30 -15.68
CA PRO A 22 3.42 -6.75 -14.28
C PRO A 22 3.86 -5.69 -13.28
N LEU A 23 4.49 -4.60 -13.75
CA LEU A 23 4.82 -3.41 -12.99
C LEU A 23 3.80 -2.28 -13.22
N GLY A 24 2.59 -2.62 -13.57
CA GLY A 24 1.52 -1.75 -14.03
C GLY A 24 1.25 -0.47 -13.24
N ASP A 25 0.09 0.10 -13.47
CA ASP A 25 -0.27 1.44 -12.99
C ASP A 25 -0.39 1.54 -11.46
N PHE A 26 -0.59 0.40 -10.78
CA PHE A 26 -0.70 0.31 -9.33
C PHE A 26 0.55 -0.39 -8.74
N ILE A 27 1.69 0.25 -8.81
CA ILE A 27 2.96 -0.30 -8.33
C ILE A 27 2.88 -0.79 -6.89
N TRP A 28 2.19 -0.07 -6.00
CA TRP A 28 2.03 -0.47 -4.59
C TRP A 28 1.29 -1.79 -4.40
N ILE A 29 0.41 -2.19 -5.34
CA ILE A 29 -0.26 -3.50 -5.29
C ILE A 29 0.72 -4.64 -5.55
N ASN A 30 1.82 -4.37 -6.24
CA ASN A 30 2.85 -5.37 -6.50
C ASN A 30 3.72 -5.66 -5.26
N TYR A 31 3.67 -4.82 -4.22
CA TYR A 31 4.28 -5.18 -2.96
C TYR A 31 3.45 -6.23 -2.24
N LEU A 32 4.12 -7.30 -1.86
CA LEU A 32 3.51 -8.26 -0.95
C LEU A 32 3.27 -7.60 0.41
N PRO A 33 2.04 -7.67 0.94
CA PRO A 33 1.85 -7.37 2.35
C PRO A 33 2.79 -8.23 3.18
N MET A 34 3.60 -7.62 4.05
CA MET A 34 4.64 -8.32 4.83
C MET A 34 4.11 -9.52 5.61
N GLY A 35 2.85 -9.45 6.05
CA GLY A 35 2.18 -10.56 6.72
C GLY A 35 2.18 -11.86 5.93
N ILE A 36 2.23 -11.84 4.60
CA ILE A 36 2.22 -13.06 3.78
C ILE A 36 3.46 -13.92 4.06
N PHE A 37 4.65 -13.31 4.20
CA PHE A 37 5.86 -14.05 4.55
C PHE A 37 5.76 -14.67 5.95
N ALA A 38 5.22 -13.91 6.92
CA ALA A 38 5.01 -14.40 8.27
C ALA A 38 3.99 -15.56 8.32
N LEU A 39 2.92 -15.50 7.53
CA LEU A 39 1.93 -16.57 7.43
C LEU A 39 2.55 -17.85 6.85
N ALA A 40 3.29 -17.73 5.76
CA ALA A 40 3.94 -18.89 5.14
C ALA A 40 5.01 -19.51 6.07
N ASP A 41 5.84 -18.67 6.71
CA ASP A 41 6.86 -19.12 7.64
C ASP A 41 6.25 -19.79 8.89
N ASN A 42 5.17 -19.22 9.43
CA ASN A 42 4.45 -19.81 10.57
C ASN A 42 3.88 -21.20 10.23
N LEU A 43 3.36 -21.41 9.03
CA LEU A 43 2.91 -22.73 8.56
C LEU A 43 4.08 -23.72 8.48
N GLU A 44 5.20 -23.32 7.86
CA GLU A 44 6.40 -24.17 7.76
C GLU A 44 6.95 -24.57 9.13
N GLN A 45 7.01 -23.63 10.09
CA GLN A 45 7.46 -23.91 11.45
C GLN A 45 6.58 -24.94 12.17
N HIS A 46 5.29 -25.03 11.81
CA HIS A 46 4.35 -25.99 12.37
C HIS A 46 4.21 -27.27 11.53
N GLY A 47 5.10 -27.48 10.54
CA GLY A 47 5.13 -28.70 9.72
C GLY A 47 4.09 -28.74 8.60
N TYR A 48 3.53 -27.61 8.20
CA TYR A 48 2.65 -27.48 7.05
C TYR A 48 3.39 -26.78 5.90
N PRO A 49 3.92 -27.54 4.91
CA PRO A 49 4.63 -26.95 3.78
C PRO A 49 3.82 -25.88 3.06
N ALA A 50 4.38 -24.69 2.96
CA ALA A 50 3.76 -23.53 2.35
C ALA A 50 4.65 -22.91 1.29
N GLU A 51 4.04 -22.24 0.31
CA GLU A 51 4.74 -21.53 -0.75
C GLU A 51 3.96 -20.27 -1.11
N ILE A 52 4.69 -19.22 -1.48
CA ILE A 52 4.12 -17.94 -1.94
C ILE A 52 4.32 -17.83 -3.44
N VAL A 53 3.25 -17.50 -4.17
CA VAL A 53 3.27 -17.18 -5.60
C VAL A 53 2.78 -15.76 -5.81
N HIS A 54 3.60 -14.94 -6.43
CA HIS A 54 3.26 -13.59 -6.87
C HIS A 54 3.04 -13.61 -8.38
N LEU A 55 1.80 -13.52 -8.84
CA LEU A 55 1.48 -13.70 -10.27
C LEU A 55 2.22 -12.73 -11.18
N GLY A 56 2.44 -11.49 -10.76
CA GLY A 56 3.22 -10.53 -11.54
C GLY A 56 4.68 -10.92 -11.73
N ILE A 57 5.30 -11.54 -10.71
CA ILE A 57 6.67 -12.07 -10.81
C ILE A 57 6.72 -13.28 -11.73
N GLU A 58 5.75 -14.18 -11.60
CA GLU A 58 5.69 -15.36 -12.45
C GLU A 58 5.61 -14.96 -13.92
N TRP A 59 4.80 -13.97 -14.28
CA TRP A 59 4.69 -13.48 -15.66
C TRP A 59 5.89 -12.66 -16.15
N ILE A 60 6.72 -12.16 -15.25
CA ILE A 60 8.02 -11.58 -15.62
C ILE A 60 9.00 -12.68 -16.03
N GLU A 61 9.00 -13.78 -15.27
CA GLU A 61 9.89 -14.92 -15.51
C GLU A 61 9.42 -15.76 -16.71
N ASP A 62 8.11 -16.00 -16.80
CA ASP A 62 7.49 -16.78 -17.85
C ASP A 62 6.12 -16.18 -18.22
N HIS A 63 6.01 -15.61 -19.41
CA HIS A 63 4.75 -15.02 -19.89
C HIS A 63 3.61 -16.04 -20.04
N ASP A 64 3.95 -17.32 -20.21
CA ASP A 64 3.01 -18.42 -20.38
C ASP A 64 2.71 -19.13 -19.05
N PHE A 65 3.14 -18.57 -17.93
CA PHE A 65 2.88 -19.14 -16.60
C PHE A 65 1.39 -19.34 -16.38
N ASP A 66 1.02 -20.60 -16.17
CA ASP A 66 -0.34 -21.05 -15.85
C ASP A 66 -0.45 -21.45 -14.38
N LEU A 67 -1.18 -20.65 -13.61
CA LEU A 67 -1.45 -20.92 -12.19
C LEU A 67 -2.21 -22.24 -12.00
N MET A 68 -3.13 -22.60 -12.91
CA MET A 68 -3.91 -23.83 -12.79
C MET A 68 -3.02 -25.07 -12.96
N ALA A 69 -2.15 -25.06 -13.96
CA ALA A 69 -1.14 -26.13 -14.14
C ALA A 69 -0.17 -26.20 -12.94
N TYR A 70 0.16 -25.05 -12.36
CA TYR A 70 0.99 -24.99 -11.16
C TYR A 70 0.28 -25.63 -9.95
N ILE A 71 -0.97 -25.27 -9.68
CA ILE A 71 -1.80 -25.84 -8.61
C ILE A 71 -1.98 -27.36 -8.80
N GLU A 72 -2.25 -27.81 -10.02
CA GLU A 72 -2.37 -29.24 -10.35
C GLU A 72 -1.11 -30.03 -10.00
N LYS A 73 0.04 -29.44 -10.21
CA LYS A 73 1.35 -30.04 -9.89
C LYS A 73 1.67 -30.03 -8.40
N ARG A 74 1.29 -28.98 -7.67
CA ARG A 74 1.62 -28.78 -6.25
C ARG A 74 0.60 -29.41 -5.31
N ARG A 75 -0.66 -29.53 -5.74
CA ARG A 75 -1.77 -30.14 -4.99
C ARG A 75 -1.93 -29.57 -3.58
N PRO A 76 -2.02 -28.24 -3.38
CA PRO A 76 -2.29 -27.68 -2.07
C PRO A 76 -3.68 -28.10 -1.57
N VAL A 77 -3.85 -28.21 -0.25
CA VAL A 77 -5.19 -28.41 0.34
C VAL A 77 -5.91 -27.08 0.56
N VAL A 78 -5.14 -26.00 0.76
CA VAL A 78 -5.64 -24.62 0.91
C VAL A 78 -4.94 -23.72 -0.09
N VAL A 79 -5.70 -22.88 -0.77
CA VAL A 79 -5.21 -21.71 -1.49
C VAL A 79 -5.68 -20.45 -0.76
N ALA A 80 -4.74 -19.65 -0.26
CA ALA A 80 -5.00 -18.40 0.45
C ALA A 80 -4.70 -17.20 -0.46
N LEU A 81 -5.72 -16.38 -0.74
CA LEU A 81 -5.63 -15.25 -1.65
C LEU A 81 -5.48 -13.95 -0.87
N SER A 82 -4.51 -13.12 -1.27
CA SER A 82 -4.30 -11.80 -0.69
C SER A 82 -5.25 -10.78 -1.31
N LEU A 83 -6.25 -10.31 -0.54
CA LEU A 83 -7.15 -9.23 -0.89
C LEU A 83 -6.94 -8.08 0.11
N HIS A 84 -5.79 -7.43 -0.02
CA HIS A 84 -5.39 -6.35 0.89
C HIS A 84 -5.98 -5.00 0.46
N TRP A 85 -5.88 -4.67 -0.82
CA TRP A 85 -6.41 -3.44 -1.39
C TRP A 85 -7.67 -3.69 -2.21
N HIS A 86 -8.65 -2.80 -2.11
CA HIS A 86 -9.90 -2.90 -2.87
C HIS A 86 -9.71 -2.91 -4.39
N TYR A 87 -8.61 -2.37 -4.89
CA TYR A 87 -8.24 -2.44 -6.31
C TYR A 87 -8.10 -3.86 -6.84
N GLN A 88 -7.77 -4.82 -5.98
CA GLN A 88 -7.61 -6.23 -6.32
C GLN A 88 -8.94 -7.00 -6.34
N SER A 89 -10.06 -6.36 -6.00
CA SER A 89 -11.36 -7.03 -5.80
C SER A 89 -11.76 -7.92 -6.98
N TYR A 90 -11.67 -7.42 -8.21
CA TYR A 90 -12.00 -8.19 -9.41
C TYR A 90 -10.99 -9.31 -9.67
N ASP A 91 -9.71 -8.98 -9.61
CA ASP A 91 -8.64 -9.90 -9.99
C ASP A 91 -8.55 -11.10 -9.04
N VAL A 92 -8.68 -10.86 -7.73
CA VAL A 92 -8.69 -11.93 -6.71
C VAL A 92 -9.90 -12.84 -6.86
N ILE A 93 -11.08 -12.27 -7.08
CA ILE A 93 -12.30 -13.09 -7.31
C ILE A 93 -12.17 -13.91 -8.60
N THR A 94 -11.67 -13.33 -9.69
CA THR A 94 -11.44 -14.05 -10.96
C THR A 94 -10.47 -15.23 -10.77
N VAL A 95 -9.42 -15.06 -9.97
CA VAL A 95 -8.50 -16.15 -9.62
C VAL A 95 -9.22 -17.24 -8.81
N ALA A 96 -10.03 -16.85 -7.82
CA ALA A 96 -10.81 -17.81 -7.01
C ALA A 96 -11.80 -18.59 -7.86
N GLU A 97 -12.51 -17.95 -8.79
CA GLU A 97 -13.43 -18.57 -9.74
C GLU A 97 -12.72 -19.60 -10.62
N ALA A 98 -11.56 -19.25 -11.18
CA ALA A 98 -10.77 -20.15 -12.01
C ALA A 98 -10.28 -21.38 -11.21
N ILE A 99 -9.83 -21.19 -9.97
CA ILE A 99 -9.40 -22.28 -9.09
C ILE A 99 -10.58 -23.22 -8.79
N LYS A 100 -11.73 -22.69 -8.37
CA LYS A 100 -12.90 -23.52 -8.03
C LYS A 100 -13.49 -24.24 -9.24
N ALA A 101 -13.49 -23.62 -10.42
CA ALA A 101 -13.95 -24.28 -11.64
C ALA A 101 -13.08 -25.49 -12.03
N ARG A 102 -11.77 -25.41 -11.78
CA ARG A 102 -10.83 -26.51 -12.13
C ARG A 102 -10.62 -27.50 -10.99
N PHE A 103 -10.67 -27.04 -9.74
CA PHE A 103 -10.35 -27.82 -8.54
C PHE A 103 -11.39 -27.55 -7.43
N PRO A 104 -12.61 -28.11 -7.56
CA PRO A 104 -13.70 -27.85 -6.61
C PRO A 104 -13.38 -28.27 -5.18
N ASP A 105 -12.50 -29.26 -5.00
CA ASP A 105 -12.13 -29.82 -3.69
C ASP A 105 -11.06 -29.00 -2.95
N ILE A 106 -10.36 -28.10 -3.62
CA ILE A 106 -9.39 -27.22 -2.96
C ILE A 106 -10.13 -26.17 -2.14
N PHE A 107 -9.74 -26.02 -0.88
CA PHE A 107 -10.28 -24.97 -0.03
C PHE A 107 -9.68 -23.62 -0.39
N VAL A 108 -10.49 -22.65 -0.82
CA VAL A 108 -10.05 -21.32 -1.23
C VAL A 108 -10.51 -20.29 -0.21
N CYS A 109 -9.58 -19.58 0.41
CA CYS A 109 -9.90 -18.49 1.34
C CYS A 109 -9.24 -17.18 0.92
N ALA A 110 -9.76 -16.08 1.43
CA ALA A 110 -9.16 -14.76 1.27
C ALA A 110 -8.86 -14.12 2.64
N GLY A 111 -7.90 -13.19 2.65
CA GLY A 111 -7.56 -12.38 3.81
C GLY A 111 -6.93 -11.05 3.38
N GLY A 112 -6.68 -10.17 4.34
CA GLY A 112 -6.18 -8.81 4.13
C GLY A 112 -7.20 -7.74 4.52
N PHE A 113 -6.84 -6.46 4.43
CA PHE A 113 -7.68 -5.37 4.95
C PHE A 113 -9.05 -5.28 4.29
N THR A 114 -9.11 -5.28 2.96
CA THR A 114 -10.38 -5.22 2.22
C THR A 114 -11.21 -6.47 2.47
N ALA A 115 -10.60 -7.65 2.46
CA ALA A 115 -11.29 -8.90 2.78
C ALA A 115 -11.85 -8.88 4.20
N SER A 116 -11.06 -8.38 5.17
CA SER A 116 -11.49 -8.30 6.57
C SER A 116 -12.68 -7.38 6.78
N TYR A 117 -12.72 -6.26 6.09
CA TYR A 117 -13.84 -5.32 6.22
C TYR A 117 -15.13 -5.86 5.61
N TYR A 118 -15.05 -6.50 4.45
CA TYR A 118 -16.19 -7.05 3.72
C TYR A 118 -16.35 -8.57 3.88
N HIS A 119 -15.80 -9.18 4.94
CA HIS A 119 -15.71 -10.63 5.10
C HIS A 119 -17.05 -11.35 4.88
N ARG A 120 -18.16 -10.78 5.38
CA ARG A 120 -19.50 -11.32 5.24
C ARG A 120 -20.02 -11.22 3.80
N GLU A 121 -19.96 -10.01 3.22
CA GLU A 121 -20.44 -9.77 1.85
C GLU A 121 -19.68 -10.63 0.83
N ILE A 122 -18.36 -10.78 1.03
CA ILE A 122 -17.53 -11.59 0.14
C ILE A 122 -17.96 -13.05 0.17
N VAL A 123 -18.14 -13.64 1.36
CA VAL A 123 -18.57 -15.03 1.46
C VAL A 123 -20.02 -15.22 0.98
N GLU A 124 -20.88 -14.21 1.16
CA GLU A 124 -22.28 -14.25 0.70
C GLU A 124 -22.38 -14.16 -0.82
N ASP A 125 -21.65 -13.24 -1.44
CA ASP A 125 -21.81 -12.89 -2.86
C ASP A 125 -20.96 -13.77 -3.80
N PHE A 126 -19.82 -14.32 -3.31
CA PHE A 126 -18.83 -15.00 -4.14
C PHE A 126 -18.58 -16.45 -3.66
N PRO A 127 -19.35 -17.40 -4.17
CA PRO A 127 -19.25 -18.82 -3.75
C PRO A 127 -17.92 -19.49 -4.14
N CYS A 128 -17.10 -18.85 -4.95
CA CYS A 128 -15.73 -19.29 -5.26
C CYS A 128 -14.77 -19.16 -4.08
N LEU A 129 -15.15 -18.42 -3.03
CA LEU A 129 -14.43 -18.35 -1.76
C LEU A 129 -15.19 -19.16 -0.70
N ASP A 130 -14.53 -20.16 -0.12
CA ASP A 130 -15.10 -21.00 0.94
C ASP A 130 -15.15 -20.23 2.27
N ALA A 131 -14.17 -19.35 2.49
CA ALA A 131 -14.07 -18.56 3.70
C ALA A 131 -13.26 -17.26 3.52
N VAL A 132 -13.43 -16.35 4.48
CA VAL A 132 -12.57 -15.17 4.69
C VAL A 132 -12.03 -15.18 6.12
N ILE A 133 -10.73 -14.92 6.26
CA ILE A 133 -10.07 -14.70 7.55
C ILE A 133 -10.02 -13.20 7.81
N GLN A 134 -10.61 -12.76 8.92
CA GLN A 134 -10.67 -11.36 9.34
C GLN A 134 -9.48 -10.99 10.24
N GLY A 135 -8.85 -9.85 10.00
CA GLY A 135 -7.80 -9.30 10.87
C GLY A 135 -6.49 -10.05 10.83
N ASP A 136 -5.88 -10.31 12.00
CA ASP A 136 -4.63 -11.04 12.11
C ASP A 136 -4.85 -12.53 11.78
N ALA A 137 -4.02 -13.11 10.92
CA ALA A 137 -4.29 -14.39 10.30
C ALA A 137 -3.30 -15.52 10.65
N GLU A 138 -2.31 -15.32 11.50
CA GLU A 138 -1.25 -16.29 11.78
C GLU A 138 -1.81 -17.57 12.42
N GLU A 139 -2.51 -17.45 13.53
CA GLU A 139 -3.19 -18.57 14.17
C GLU A 139 -4.42 -19.03 13.37
N PRO A 140 -5.28 -18.14 12.85
CA PRO A 140 -6.42 -18.54 12.05
C PRO A 140 -6.06 -19.39 10.83
N LEU A 141 -5.06 -18.98 10.04
CA LEU A 141 -4.66 -19.73 8.84
C LEU A 141 -4.03 -21.09 9.20
N LEU A 142 -3.21 -21.13 10.26
CA LEU A 142 -2.65 -22.36 10.78
C LEU A 142 -3.76 -23.35 11.16
N ARG A 143 -4.74 -22.89 11.96
CA ARG A 143 -5.90 -23.73 12.36
C ARG A 143 -6.75 -24.13 11.16
N LEU A 144 -6.93 -23.25 10.18
CA LEU A 144 -7.66 -23.56 8.97
C LEU A 144 -7.00 -24.72 8.20
N VAL A 145 -5.68 -24.63 7.96
CA VAL A 145 -4.93 -25.70 7.27
C VAL A 145 -5.01 -27.01 8.05
N GLU A 146 -4.89 -26.97 9.38
CA GLU A 146 -5.08 -28.15 10.24
C GLU A 146 -6.45 -28.79 10.06
N GLN A 147 -7.53 -27.99 10.02
CA GLN A 147 -8.89 -28.52 9.90
C GLN A 147 -9.15 -29.08 8.50
N VAL A 148 -8.69 -28.40 7.44
CA VAL A 148 -8.89 -28.85 6.06
C VAL A 148 -8.16 -30.17 5.77
N LYS A 149 -7.06 -30.46 6.48
CA LYS A 149 -6.34 -31.75 6.36
C LYS A 149 -7.00 -32.89 7.11
N LYS A 150 -7.97 -32.65 7.98
CA LYS A 150 -8.68 -33.68 8.74
C LYS A 150 -9.92 -34.14 7.98
N ASP A 151 -10.29 -35.40 8.13
CA ASP A 151 -11.50 -35.98 7.50
C ASP A 151 -12.80 -35.31 7.96
N LYS A 152 -12.80 -34.71 9.14
CA LYS A 152 -13.93 -33.96 9.69
C LYS A 152 -13.55 -32.50 9.87
N LEU A 153 -14.14 -31.64 9.04
CA LEU A 153 -13.94 -30.18 9.12
C LEU A 153 -14.64 -29.58 10.35
N ALA A 154 -13.86 -29.07 11.28
CA ALA A 154 -14.36 -28.34 12.44
C ALA A 154 -14.09 -26.83 12.31
N LEU A 155 -14.56 -26.23 11.21
CA LEU A 155 -14.29 -24.83 10.86
C LEU A 155 -14.78 -23.83 11.93
N HIS A 156 -15.80 -24.21 12.72
CA HIS A 156 -16.27 -23.41 13.85
C HIS A 156 -15.21 -23.18 14.95
N LYS A 157 -14.11 -23.96 14.94
CA LYS A 157 -12.98 -23.81 15.89
C LYS A 157 -11.88 -22.88 15.38
N VAL A 158 -11.95 -22.44 14.13
CA VAL A 158 -10.95 -21.54 13.53
C VAL A 158 -11.31 -20.10 13.93
N PRO A 159 -10.47 -19.38 14.68
CA PRO A 159 -10.78 -17.98 15.03
C PRO A 159 -10.81 -17.09 13.79
N ASN A 160 -11.46 -15.96 13.86
CA ASN A 160 -11.56 -14.95 12.81
C ASN A 160 -12.15 -15.43 11.47
N LEU A 161 -12.77 -16.62 11.44
CA LEU A 161 -13.25 -17.19 10.19
C LEU A 161 -14.72 -16.84 9.94
N THR A 162 -14.99 -16.31 8.76
CA THR A 162 -16.32 -16.22 8.17
C THR A 162 -16.39 -17.20 7.00
N TRP A 163 -17.36 -18.10 7.02
CA TRP A 163 -17.43 -19.20 6.06
C TRP A 163 -18.87 -19.61 5.75
N ARG A 164 -19.05 -20.42 4.72
CA ARG A 164 -20.35 -20.91 4.29
C ARG A 164 -20.57 -22.35 4.75
N SER A 165 -21.74 -22.62 5.37
CA SER A 165 -22.19 -23.95 5.74
C SER A 165 -23.66 -24.13 5.39
N ASN A 166 -23.96 -25.12 4.57
CA ASN A 166 -25.33 -25.46 4.17
C ASN A 166 -26.15 -24.22 3.71
N GLY A 167 -25.54 -23.36 2.91
CA GLY A 167 -26.15 -22.13 2.40
C GLY A 167 -26.25 -20.98 3.41
N ARG A 168 -25.77 -21.16 4.65
CA ARG A 168 -25.74 -20.11 5.68
C ARG A 168 -24.33 -19.56 5.85
N ILE A 169 -24.25 -18.27 6.09
CA ILE A 169 -22.99 -17.60 6.45
C ILE A 169 -22.82 -17.70 7.96
N ILE A 170 -21.66 -18.22 8.37
CA ILE A 170 -21.28 -18.41 9.77
C ILE A 170 -20.07 -17.52 10.03
N GLU A 171 -20.15 -16.73 11.08
CA GLU A 171 -19.05 -15.95 11.65
C GLU A 171 -18.68 -16.62 12.97
N ASN A 172 -17.43 -17.04 13.11
CA ASN A 172 -17.00 -17.68 14.34
C ASN A 172 -16.81 -16.62 15.45
N GLU A 173 -17.26 -16.95 16.67
CA GLU A 173 -17.19 -16.04 17.81
C GLU A 173 -15.76 -15.80 18.28
N ALA A 174 -14.93 -16.86 18.20
CA ALA A 174 -13.52 -16.77 18.61
C ALA A 174 -12.76 -15.79 17.71
N PHE A 175 -12.07 -14.86 18.34
CA PHE A 175 -11.31 -13.83 17.63
C PHE A 175 -9.86 -13.77 18.14
N TYR A 176 -8.93 -13.97 17.23
CA TYR A 176 -7.49 -13.83 17.45
C TYR A 176 -7.04 -12.42 17.11
N CYS A 177 -6.28 -11.81 17.97
CA CYS A 177 -5.58 -10.56 17.73
C CYS A 177 -4.18 -10.72 18.34
N ALA A 178 -3.15 -10.68 17.52
CA ALA A 178 -1.79 -10.97 17.94
C ALA A 178 -1.33 -10.04 19.09
N THR A 179 -0.67 -10.62 20.08
CA THR A 179 0.07 -9.91 21.12
C THR A 179 1.48 -9.54 20.65
N GLU A 180 2.20 -8.72 21.40
CA GLU A 180 3.60 -8.38 21.10
C GLU A 180 4.49 -9.63 21.07
N ALA A 181 4.33 -10.53 22.03
CA ALA A 181 5.10 -11.78 22.07
C ALA A 181 4.81 -12.69 20.85
N GLN A 182 3.55 -12.76 20.42
CA GLN A 182 3.18 -13.51 19.21
C GLN A 182 3.74 -12.82 17.96
N LEU A 183 3.71 -11.48 17.90
CA LEU A 183 4.26 -10.73 16.78
C LEU A 183 5.79 -10.90 16.69
N ASP A 184 6.46 -10.97 17.83
CA ASP A 184 7.91 -11.21 17.91
C ASP A 184 8.33 -12.62 17.47
N ALA A 185 7.45 -13.59 17.65
CA ALA A 185 7.70 -14.96 17.19
C ALA A 185 7.62 -15.12 15.66
N LEU A 186 7.08 -14.12 14.95
CA LEU A 186 6.89 -14.17 13.50
C LEU A 186 8.14 -13.72 12.75
N ARG A 187 8.44 -14.40 11.65
CA ARG A 187 9.50 -14.04 10.71
C ARG A 187 8.91 -13.44 9.44
N PHE A 188 9.21 -12.17 9.19
CA PHE A 188 8.68 -11.40 8.06
C PHE A 188 9.61 -11.40 6.84
N THR A 189 10.77 -12.06 6.94
CA THR A 189 11.89 -11.95 6.02
C THR A 189 12.25 -13.26 5.33
N ASN A 190 11.48 -14.32 5.53
CA ASN A 190 11.72 -15.60 4.86
C ASN A 190 11.32 -15.55 3.37
N LEU A 191 12.10 -14.80 2.58
CA LEU A 191 11.84 -14.62 1.16
C LEU A 191 12.01 -15.91 0.36
N ALA A 192 12.75 -16.90 0.88
CA ALA A 192 12.90 -18.19 0.22
C ALA A 192 11.58 -18.94 -0.02
N LEU A 193 10.51 -18.58 0.72
CA LEU A 193 9.17 -19.13 0.52
C LEU A 193 8.45 -18.51 -0.69
N LEU A 194 8.94 -17.38 -1.20
CA LEU A 194 8.43 -16.77 -2.43
C LEU A 194 9.14 -17.37 -3.64
N LYS A 195 8.38 -17.95 -4.54
CA LYS A 195 8.89 -18.40 -5.83
C LYS A 195 9.47 -17.20 -6.60
N HIS A 196 10.66 -17.36 -7.16
CA HIS A 196 11.41 -16.29 -7.83
C HIS A 196 11.65 -15.02 -6.96
N HIS A 197 11.96 -15.21 -5.67
CA HIS A 197 12.22 -14.09 -4.76
C HIS A 197 13.37 -13.17 -5.22
N GLU A 198 14.37 -13.69 -5.91
CA GLU A 198 15.45 -12.87 -6.47
C GLU A 198 14.93 -11.84 -7.46
N THR A 199 14.00 -12.24 -8.31
CA THR A 199 13.32 -11.34 -9.24
C THR A 199 12.49 -10.31 -8.48
N TYR A 200 11.77 -10.73 -7.43
CA TYR A 200 11.03 -9.83 -6.57
C TYR A 200 11.93 -8.74 -5.95
N VAL A 201 13.06 -9.12 -5.35
CA VAL A 201 14.02 -8.19 -4.76
C VAL A 201 14.58 -7.21 -5.80
N ASN A 202 14.82 -7.68 -7.02
CA ASN A 202 15.44 -6.87 -8.07
C ASN A 202 14.46 -5.94 -8.80
N TYR A 203 13.17 -6.27 -8.85
CA TYR A 203 12.18 -5.55 -9.66
C TYR A 203 11.29 -4.61 -8.87
N PHE A 204 11.01 -4.90 -7.62
CA PHE A 204 10.10 -4.09 -6.81
C PHE A 204 10.87 -3.24 -5.80
N GLY A 205 11.20 -2.03 -6.20
CA GLY A 205 11.60 -0.96 -5.32
C GLY A 205 10.37 -0.21 -4.78
N HIS A 206 10.53 0.58 -3.72
CA HIS A 206 9.45 1.40 -3.18
C HIS A 206 8.96 2.41 -4.25
N PRO A 207 7.65 2.56 -4.49
CA PRO A 207 7.12 3.39 -5.59
C PRO A 207 7.47 4.86 -5.48
N PHE A 208 7.85 5.33 -4.29
CA PHE A 208 8.22 6.71 -4.03
C PHE A 208 9.74 6.96 -4.04
N MET A 209 10.54 5.89 -4.13
CA MET A 209 11.99 5.97 -4.13
C MET A 209 12.54 5.88 -5.54
N TRP A 210 12.60 7.00 -6.21
CA TRP A 210 13.22 7.12 -7.53
C TRP A 210 14.67 7.52 -7.37
N LYS A 211 15.61 6.59 -7.56
CA LYS A 211 17.01 6.99 -7.72
C LYS A 211 17.12 7.91 -8.93
N LYS A 212 17.78 9.06 -8.76
CA LYS A 212 18.04 10.07 -9.82
C LYS A 212 18.73 9.49 -11.06
N ASN A 213 19.36 8.35 -10.95
CA ASN A 213 20.09 7.67 -11.97
C ASN A 213 19.31 6.45 -12.46
N PHE A 214 18.33 6.66 -13.33
CA PHE A 214 17.99 5.67 -14.31
C PHE A 214 19.29 5.30 -15.03
N SER A 215 19.92 4.21 -14.63
CA SER A 215 21.12 3.73 -15.29
C SER A 215 20.76 3.55 -16.77
N LYS A 216 21.48 4.22 -17.65
CA LYS A 216 21.35 4.11 -19.11
C LYS A 216 21.52 2.68 -19.64
N LYS A 217 21.81 1.72 -18.75
CA LYS A 217 22.01 0.29 -19.00
C LYS A 217 20.87 -0.59 -18.49
N ALA A 218 19.74 -0.04 -18.07
CA ALA A 218 18.59 -0.88 -17.72
C ALA A 218 18.11 -1.59 -18.99
N ASN A 219 18.42 -2.87 -19.07
CA ASN A 219 17.81 -3.76 -20.06
C ASN A 219 16.30 -3.58 -19.92
N PHE A 220 15.59 -3.27 -21.00
CA PHE A 220 14.15 -2.99 -20.99
C PHE A 220 13.30 -4.11 -20.38
N ASN A 221 13.88 -5.30 -20.26
CA ASN A 221 13.28 -6.46 -19.60
C ASN A 221 13.54 -6.52 -18.09
N LYS A 222 14.38 -5.62 -17.54
CA LYS A 222 14.74 -5.57 -16.12
C LYS A 222 14.67 -4.13 -15.65
N LEU A 223 13.46 -3.61 -15.49
CA LEU A 223 13.24 -2.30 -14.89
C LEU A 223 13.36 -2.41 -13.36
N SER A 224 14.56 -2.20 -12.85
CA SER A 224 14.75 -1.88 -11.44
C SER A 224 14.15 -0.49 -11.18
N ILE A 225 12.97 -0.44 -10.61
CA ILE A 225 12.31 0.81 -10.24
C ILE A 225 12.71 1.12 -8.79
N GLY A 226 13.71 1.97 -8.64
CA GLY A 226 14.17 2.45 -7.34
C GLY A 226 15.31 1.65 -6.73
N SER A 227 15.66 1.97 -5.50
CA SER A 227 16.58 1.19 -4.68
C SER A 227 15.91 -0.11 -4.23
N LYS A 228 16.69 -1.11 -3.98
CA LYS A 228 16.21 -2.35 -3.38
C LYS A 228 15.71 -2.07 -1.96
N THR A 229 14.42 -1.83 -1.86
CA THR A 229 13.77 -1.35 -0.64
C THR A 229 12.94 -2.45 0.01
N PHE A 230 13.23 -2.72 1.28
CA PHE A 230 12.50 -3.68 2.09
C PHE A 230 11.50 -2.96 3.01
N PRO A 231 10.19 -3.27 2.93
CA PRO A 231 9.22 -2.76 3.89
C PRO A 231 9.44 -3.45 5.25
N LEU A 232 9.92 -2.68 6.22
CA LEU A 232 10.33 -3.21 7.52
C LEU A 232 9.15 -3.29 8.49
N ALA A 233 8.84 -4.49 8.96
CA ALA A 233 7.81 -4.71 9.96
C ALA A 233 8.28 -4.27 11.35
N ILE A 234 7.76 -3.15 11.84
CA ILE A 234 8.04 -2.63 13.19
C ILE A 234 6.96 -3.06 14.17
N GLY A 235 5.71 -3.02 13.78
CA GLY A 235 4.57 -3.29 14.64
C GLY A 235 3.27 -3.40 13.87
N ARG A 236 2.16 -3.38 14.59
CA ARG A 236 0.80 -3.37 14.03
C ARG A 236 -0.09 -2.40 14.76
N GLY A 237 -1.04 -1.83 14.03
CA GLY A 237 -1.98 -0.83 14.53
C GLY A 237 -1.46 0.59 14.38
N CYS A 238 -2.35 1.54 14.60
CA CYS A 238 -2.05 2.97 14.54
C CYS A 238 -2.84 3.67 15.65
N PRO A 239 -2.25 4.57 16.44
CA PRO A 239 -2.98 5.31 17.47
C PRO A 239 -3.81 6.46 16.90
N MET A 240 -3.58 6.82 15.63
CA MET A 240 -4.18 7.97 14.98
C MET A 240 -5.66 7.76 14.67
N THR A 241 -6.44 8.85 14.72
CA THR A 241 -7.87 8.89 14.38
C THR A 241 -8.14 9.58 13.05
N CYS A 242 -7.19 9.55 12.11
CA CYS A 242 -7.35 10.17 10.79
C CYS A 242 -8.59 9.61 10.09
N THR A 243 -9.46 10.50 9.62
CA THR A 243 -10.81 10.12 9.19
C THR A 243 -10.89 9.47 7.82
N TRP A 244 -9.87 9.66 6.99
CA TRP A 244 -9.76 9.05 5.66
C TRP A 244 -9.09 7.67 5.64
N CYS A 245 -8.43 7.29 6.73
CA CYS A 245 -7.51 6.16 6.72
C CYS A 245 -8.14 4.88 7.29
N ALA A 246 -8.16 3.82 6.48
CA ALA A 246 -8.56 2.49 6.94
C ALA A 246 -7.56 1.84 7.92
N GLY A 247 -6.35 2.41 8.05
CA GLY A 247 -5.36 2.03 9.07
C GLY A 247 -5.53 2.72 10.42
N SER A 248 -6.44 3.71 10.55
CA SER A 248 -6.68 4.44 11.80
C SER A 248 -7.17 3.53 12.93
N VAL A 249 -6.98 3.95 14.19
CA VAL A 249 -7.50 3.18 15.34
C VAL A 249 -9.02 3.00 15.27
N LEU A 250 -9.73 3.94 14.64
CA LEU A 250 -11.18 3.85 14.47
C LEU A 250 -11.55 2.68 13.55
N SER A 251 -10.83 2.49 12.47
CA SER A 251 -11.00 1.38 11.53
C SER A 251 -10.49 0.06 12.10
N GLN A 252 -9.34 0.09 12.77
CA GLN A 252 -8.71 -1.09 13.38
C GLN A 252 -9.63 -1.78 14.41
N ARG A 253 -10.43 -1.02 15.15
CA ARG A 253 -11.43 -1.57 16.09
C ARG A 253 -12.42 -2.51 15.41
N PHE A 254 -12.80 -2.23 14.17
CA PHE A 254 -13.74 -3.07 13.41
C PHE A 254 -13.02 -4.20 12.68
N ILE A 255 -11.90 -3.88 12.02
CA ILE A 255 -11.21 -4.82 11.12
C ILE A 255 -10.42 -5.86 11.89
N THR A 256 -9.70 -5.45 12.95
CA THR A 256 -8.75 -6.30 13.69
C THR A 256 -9.04 -6.38 15.18
N ARG A 257 -10.07 -5.70 15.68
CA ARG A 257 -10.38 -5.48 17.10
C ARG A 257 -9.21 -4.87 17.90
N ARG A 258 -8.23 -4.31 17.21
CA ARG A 258 -7.07 -3.66 17.81
C ARG A 258 -7.40 -2.23 18.20
N ILE A 259 -7.06 -1.86 19.43
CA ILE A 259 -7.36 -0.52 20.00
C ILE A 259 -6.10 0.28 20.31
N LYS A 260 -4.93 -0.33 20.25
CA LYS A 260 -3.63 0.29 20.45
C LYS A 260 -2.58 -0.39 19.58
N PRO A 261 -1.52 0.32 19.19
CA PRO A 261 -0.40 -0.30 18.47
C PRO A 261 0.32 -1.30 19.39
N ILE A 262 0.91 -2.31 18.76
CA ILE A 262 1.84 -3.26 19.36
C ILE A 262 3.15 -3.24 18.57
N TYR A 263 4.25 -3.54 19.23
CA TYR A 263 5.59 -3.46 18.69
C TYR A 263 6.26 -4.83 18.68
N ARG A 264 7.14 -5.01 17.73
CA ARG A 264 8.18 -6.04 17.79
C ARG A 264 9.31 -5.54 18.67
N SER A 265 10.03 -6.44 19.31
CA SER A 265 11.26 -6.10 20.02
C SER A 265 12.32 -5.56 19.06
N ILE A 266 13.15 -4.64 19.54
CA ILE A 266 14.27 -4.09 18.77
C ILE A 266 15.19 -5.22 18.28
N ALA A 267 15.42 -6.26 19.10
CA ALA A 267 16.21 -7.42 18.70
C ALA A 267 15.65 -8.09 17.43
N LYS A 268 14.34 -8.32 17.36
CA LYS A 268 13.69 -8.94 16.20
C LYS A 268 13.64 -8.05 14.98
N ILE A 269 13.57 -6.75 15.18
CA ILE A 269 13.69 -5.77 14.08
C ILE A 269 15.09 -5.80 13.49
N LEU A 270 16.14 -5.81 14.33
CA LEU A 270 17.54 -5.90 13.88
C LEU A 270 17.82 -7.21 13.13
N GLU A 271 17.29 -8.35 13.61
CA GLU A 271 17.35 -9.62 12.88
C GLU A 271 16.74 -9.48 11.47
N SER A 272 15.59 -8.82 11.38
CA SER A 272 14.92 -8.59 10.09
C SER A 272 15.71 -7.66 9.17
N ILE A 273 16.35 -6.62 9.69
CA ILE A 273 17.22 -5.74 8.90
C ILE A 273 18.41 -6.55 8.36
N GLN A 274 19.08 -7.31 9.22
CA GLN A 274 20.24 -8.12 8.83
C GLN A 274 19.86 -9.15 7.75
N GLU A 275 18.73 -9.80 7.90
CA GLU A 275 18.25 -10.77 6.94
C GLU A 275 17.86 -10.11 5.59
N ALA A 276 17.17 -8.97 5.62
CA ALA A 276 16.87 -8.21 4.41
C ALA A 276 18.13 -7.77 3.66
N LEU A 277 19.15 -7.30 4.38
CA LEU A 277 20.46 -6.97 3.80
C LEU A 277 21.11 -8.18 3.14
N SER A 278 20.98 -9.38 3.73
CA SER A 278 21.53 -10.62 3.14
C SER A 278 20.87 -11.01 1.82
N TYR A 279 19.63 -10.64 1.60
CA TYR A 279 18.93 -10.76 0.30
C TYR A 279 19.29 -9.66 -0.70
N GLY A 280 20.15 -8.73 -0.32
CA GLY A 280 20.62 -7.64 -1.17
C GLY A 280 19.69 -6.42 -1.20
N TYR A 281 18.81 -6.27 -0.22
CA TYR A 281 18.12 -5.00 0.01
C TYR A 281 19.13 -3.96 0.51
N GLU A 282 18.92 -2.71 0.16
CA GLU A 282 19.80 -1.59 0.49
C GLU A 282 19.12 -0.60 1.44
N THR A 283 17.80 -0.48 1.31
CA THR A 283 17.00 0.52 2.01
C THR A 283 15.91 -0.16 2.82
N MET A 284 15.72 0.29 4.07
CA MET A 284 14.60 -0.09 4.91
C MET A 284 13.51 0.98 4.81
N TYR A 285 12.26 0.56 4.61
CA TYR A 285 11.10 1.45 4.54
C TYR A 285 10.18 1.21 5.73
N VAL A 286 9.96 2.25 6.51
CA VAL A 286 9.13 2.23 7.72
C VAL A 286 7.89 3.08 7.49
N VAL A 287 6.71 2.46 7.55
CA VAL A 287 5.38 3.11 7.44
C VAL A 287 4.66 3.11 8.78
N PHE A 288 5.34 2.74 9.83
CA PHE A 288 4.79 2.61 11.17
C PHE A 288 5.35 3.71 12.06
N ASP A 289 4.55 4.76 12.29
CA ASP A 289 4.87 5.86 13.20
C ASP A 289 3.79 6.00 14.26
N PRO A 290 4.03 5.51 15.47
CA PRO A 290 3.08 5.60 16.58
C PRO A 290 3.10 6.95 17.30
N TYR A 291 3.42 8.02 16.61
CA TYR A 291 3.40 9.38 17.14
C TYR A 291 2.16 9.67 18.02
N PRO A 292 2.29 10.44 19.09
CA PRO A 292 3.52 11.11 19.56
C PRO A 292 4.36 10.26 20.54
N ASP A 293 3.86 9.11 20.98
CA ASP A 293 4.31 8.48 22.22
C ASP A 293 5.59 7.65 22.11
N ASN A 294 6.12 7.40 20.92
CA ASN A 294 7.19 6.40 20.81
C ASN A 294 8.43 6.78 20.01
N HIS A 295 8.77 8.05 19.89
CA HIS A 295 10.05 8.44 19.32
C HIS A 295 11.25 7.86 20.10
N ALA A 296 11.11 7.64 21.42
CA ALA A 296 12.14 7.00 22.23
C ALA A 296 12.49 5.58 21.73
N PHE A 297 11.50 4.79 21.31
CA PHE A 297 11.70 3.47 20.71
C PHE A 297 12.56 3.54 19.45
N PHE A 298 12.29 4.48 18.56
CA PHE A 298 13.07 4.63 17.33
C PHE A 298 14.47 5.17 17.59
N ILE A 299 14.63 6.09 18.53
CA ILE A 299 15.95 6.59 18.96
C ILE A 299 16.80 5.43 19.48
N GLU A 300 16.21 4.54 20.27
CA GLU A 300 16.89 3.32 20.76
C GLU A 300 17.20 2.36 19.61
N LEU A 301 16.25 2.10 18.72
CA LEU A 301 16.47 1.27 17.52
C LEU A 301 17.65 1.80 16.69
N PHE A 302 17.68 3.12 16.43
CA PHE A 302 18.75 3.76 15.67
C PHE A 302 20.09 3.65 16.38
N ALA A 303 20.12 3.80 17.71
CA ALA A 303 21.33 3.59 18.49
C ALA A 303 21.84 2.15 18.37
N LYS A 304 20.95 1.15 18.41
CA LYS A 304 21.30 -0.26 18.25
C LYS A 304 21.75 -0.61 16.82
N ILE A 305 21.20 0.03 15.79
CA ILE A 305 21.69 -0.10 14.41
C ILE A 305 23.14 0.37 14.32
N ARG A 306 23.48 1.54 14.90
CA ARG A 306 24.87 2.03 14.96
C ARG A 306 25.81 1.12 15.77
N GLU A 307 25.34 0.70 16.94
CA GLU A 307 26.10 -0.18 17.82
C GLU A 307 26.50 -1.52 17.15
N LYS A 308 25.60 -2.03 16.28
CA LYS A 308 25.85 -3.24 15.49
C LYS A 308 26.53 -3.00 14.14
N ASP A 309 26.92 -1.76 13.84
CA ASP A 309 27.55 -1.37 12.58
C ASP A 309 26.75 -1.82 11.33
N MET A 310 25.42 -1.71 11.41
CA MET A 310 24.55 -2.12 10.31
C MET A 310 24.38 -0.96 9.32
N HIS A 311 24.86 -1.17 8.09
CA HIS A 311 24.81 -0.18 7.04
C HIS A 311 23.59 -0.38 6.14
N CYS A 312 22.63 0.51 6.23
CA CYS A 312 21.47 0.57 5.34
C CYS A 312 20.98 2.01 5.17
N GLU A 313 20.23 2.25 4.12
CA GLU A 313 19.45 3.48 3.96
C GLU A 313 18.11 3.33 4.69
N MET A 314 17.50 4.45 5.06
CA MET A 314 16.20 4.47 5.74
C MET A 314 15.25 5.48 5.11
N VAL A 315 14.06 5.01 4.76
CA VAL A 315 12.92 5.87 4.47
C VAL A 315 11.89 5.71 5.58
N PHE A 316 11.55 6.81 6.21
CA PHE A 316 10.63 6.80 7.33
C PHE A 316 9.45 7.73 7.08
N GLU A 317 8.23 7.19 7.14
CA GLU A 317 7.00 7.98 7.06
C GLU A 317 6.57 8.48 8.43
N CYS A 318 6.65 9.81 8.60
CA CYS A 318 6.20 10.48 9.81
C CYS A 318 4.70 10.79 9.71
N HIS A 319 3.89 10.25 10.61
CA HIS A 319 2.46 10.54 10.67
C HIS A 319 2.17 11.87 11.37
N GLY A 320 3.03 12.27 12.30
CA GLY A 320 3.10 13.62 12.87
C GLY A 320 4.39 14.33 12.48
N LEU A 321 4.76 15.42 13.18
CA LEU A 321 6.07 16.02 13.00
C LEU A 321 7.10 15.31 13.89
N PRO A 322 8.26 14.91 13.32
CA PRO A 322 9.33 14.31 14.12
C PRO A 322 9.90 15.30 15.13
N THR A 323 10.24 14.81 16.31
CA THR A 323 10.90 15.63 17.34
C THR A 323 12.37 15.87 16.97
N ARG A 324 12.97 16.93 17.50
CA ARG A 324 14.41 17.21 17.29
C ARG A 324 15.31 16.05 17.69
N PRO A 325 15.16 15.42 18.88
CA PRO A 325 15.97 14.25 19.23
C PRO A 325 15.82 13.07 18.26
N PHE A 326 14.63 12.87 17.68
CA PHE A 326 14.43 11.86 16.65
C PHE A 326 15.18 12.22 15.35
N MET A 327 15.09 13.48 14.90
CA MET A 327 15.78 13.94 13.69
C MET A 327 17.31 13.87 13.85
N ASP A 328 17.84 14.21 15.02
CA ASP A 328 19.26 14.09 15.35
C ASP A 328 19.73 12.63 15.32
N ALA A 329 18.95 11.73 15.94
CA ALA A 329 19.27 10.30 15.95
C ALA A 329 19.17 9.69 14.55
N PHE A 330 18.19 10.13 13.74
CA PHE A 330 18.05 9.71 12.35
C PHE A 330 19.27 10.14 11.51
N HIS A 331 19.65 11.41 11.59
CA HIS A 331 20.81 11.95 10.89
C HIS A 331 22.11 11.22 11.28
N ALA A 332 22.32 11.01 12.58
CA ALA A 332 23.51 10.32 13.09
C ALA A 332 23.60 8.85 12.64
N THR A 333 22.46 8.23 12.30
CA THR A 333 22.41 6.81 11.91
C THR A 333 22.40 6.64 10.39
N PHE A 334 21.72 7.51 9.67
CA PHE A 334 21.48 7.42 8.24
C PHE A 334 21.95 8.67 7.50
N PRO A 335 23.27 8.94 7.46
CA PRO A 335 23.82 10.19 6.90
C PRO A 335 23.78 10.25 5.37
N HIS A 336 23.37 9.17 4.69
CA HIS A 336 23.35 9.08 3.23
C HIS A 336 22.20 9.88 2.59
N GLU A 337 22.44 10.45 1.43
CA GLU A 337 21.44 11.26 0.70
C GLU A 337 20.19 10.49 0.30
N GLU A 338 20.25 9.17 0.20
CA GLU A 338 19.12 8.31 -0.13
C GLU A 338 18.19 8.05 1.08
N SER A 339 18.66 8.33 2.30
CA SER A 339 17.84 8.29 3.49
C SER A 339 17.06 9.59 3.64
N PHE A 340 15.77 9.49 3.96
CA PHE A 340 14.91 10.67 4.08
C PHE A 340 13.67 10.43 4.92
N LEU A 341 13.08 11.53 5.38
CA LEU A 341 11.81 11.53 6.09
C LEU A 341 10.66 11.95 5.16
N CYS A 342 9.56 11.20 5.20
CA CYS A 342 8.31 11.59 4.54
C CYS A 342 7.43 12.32 5.54
N ILE A 343 6.98 13.51 5.20
CA ILE A 343 6.10 14.33 6.05
C ILE A 343 4.82 14.61 5.29
N SER A 344 3.68 14.27 5.89
CA SER A 344 2.37 14.37 5.28
C SER A 344 1.50 15.42 5.96
N PRO A 345 1.61 16.72 5.61
CA PRO A 345 0.66 17.72 6.09
C PRO A 345 -0.75 17.52 5.52
N ASP A 346 -0.90 16.76 4.45
CA ASP A 346 -2.10 16.46 3.70
C ASP A 346 -2.74 17.70 3.03
N THR A 347 -2.87 18.81 3.73
CA THR A 347 -3.40 20.08 3.21
C THR A 347 -2.63 21.27 3.78
N GLY A 348 -2.59 22.36 3.06
CA GLY A 348 -2.08 23.64 3.53
C GLY A 348 -3.06 24.39 4.42
N SER A 349 -4.33 24.00 4.42
CA SER A 349 -5.34 24.59 5.31
C SER A 349 -5.28 23.92 6.68
N GLU A 350 -4.90 24.72 7.67
CA GLU A 350 -4.89 24.26 9.08
C GLU A 350 -6.29 23.91 9.58
N ARG A 351 -7.31 24.58 9.06
CA ARG A 351 -8.72 24.28 9.38
C ARG A 351 -9.08 22.86 8.94
N VAL A 352 -8.82 22.52 7.69
CA VAL A 352 -9.12 21.19 7.12
C VAL A 352 -8.26 20.10 7.77
N ARG A 353 -6.97 20.40 8.02
CA ARG A 353 -6.08 19.48 8.74
C ARG A 353 -6.61 19.15 10.12
N ARG A 354 -7.08 20.14 10.88
CA ARG A 354 -7.63 19.97 12.23
C ARG A 354 -8.92 19.11 12.23
N MET A 355 -9.69 19.19 11.16
CA MET A 355 -10.94 18.41 11.05
C MET A 355 -10.69 16.92 10.82
N HIS A 356 -9.62 16.57 10.12
CA HIS A 356 -9.49 15.23 9.57
C HIS A 356 -8.24 14.46 10.00
N LYS A 357 -7.15 15.16 10.32
CA LYS A 357 -5.89 14.54 10.71
C LYS A 357 -5.73 14.53 12.22
N HIS A 358 -5.37 13.38 12.76
CA HIS A 358 -4.90 13.31 14.15
C HIS A 358 -3.48 13.87 14.28
N GLY A 359 -3.12 14.35 15.47
CA GLY A 359 -1.79 14.93 15.69
C GLY A 359 -1.62 16.23 14.91
N PHE A 360 -2.55 17.17 15.12
CA PHE A 360 -2.52 18.47 14.47
C PHE A 360 -1.21 19.21 14.76
N TYR A 361 -0.70 19.86 13.73
CA TYR A 361 0.38 20.83 13.77
C TYR A 361 0.08 21.97 12.79
N SER A 362 0.58 23.17 13.12
CA SER A 362 0.45 24.36 12.29
C SER A 362 1.38 24.32 11.08
N ASN A 363 1.13 25.21 10.12
CA ASN A 363 2.05 25.39 9.00
C ASN A 363 3.41 25.93 9.46
N GLN A 364 3.43 26.77 10.53
CA GLN A 364 4.69 27.27 11.08
C GLN A 364 5.53 26.13 11.67
N GLU A 365 4.94 25.24 12.47
CA GLU A 365 5.65 24.08 13.02
C GLU A 365 6.19 23.15 11.91
N LEU A 366 5.43 22.98 10.81
CA LEU A 366 5.91 22.26 9.63
C LEU A 366 7.16 22.95 9.03
N LEU A 367 7.10 24.27 8.86
CA LEU A 367 8.22 25.03 8.27
C LEU A 367 9.45 24.99 9.17
N ASP A 368 9.28 25.10 10.49
CA ASP A 368 10.35 24.99 11.48
C ASP A 368 10.99 23.59 11.46
N CYS A 369 10.18 22.55 11.32
CA CYS A 369 10.66 21.17 11.15
C CYS A 369 11.48 21.00 9.86
N LEU A 370 11.00 21.52 8.73
CA LEU A 370 11.72 21.46 7.44
C LEU A 370 13.01 22.26 7.47
N GLN A 371 13.00 23.40 8.19
CA GLN A 371 14.21 24.22 8.39
C GLN A 371 15.26 23.44 9.18
N TYR A 372 14.86 22.79 10.27
CA TYR A 372 15.78 21.99 11.08
C TYR A 372 16.36 20.79 10.31
N LEU A 373 15.53 20.09 9.54
CA LEU A 373 16.01 19.00 8.65
C LEU A 373 17.00 19.53 7.61
N GLN A 374 16.78 20.73 7.07
CA GLN A 374 17.70 21.36 6.13
C GLN A 374 19.05 21.70 6.79
N GLU A 375 19.04 22.21 8.02
CA GLU A 375 20.24 22.52 8.81
C GLU A 375 21.05 21.26 9.12
N LEU A 376 20.38 20.15 9.47
CA LEU A 376 21.00 18.84 9.66
C LEU A 376 21.50 18.20 8.35
N GLY A 377 21.08 18.70 7.19
CA GLY A 377 21.39 18.09 5.90
C GLY A 377 20.55 16.86 5.57
N VAL A 378 19.47 16.58 6.31
CA VAL A 378 18.55 15.46 6.09
C VAL A 378 17.58 15.79 4.97
N ASN A 379 17.44 14.88 4.01
CA ASN A 379 16.46 15.02 2.94
C ASN A 379 15.03 14.71 3.45
N SER A 380 14.04 15.35 2.81
CA SER A 380 12.64 15.07 3.10
C SER A 380 11.78 15.04 1.83
N GLU A 381 10.65 14.35 1.91
CA GLU A 381 9.55 14.44 0.95
C GLU A 381 8.29 14.95 1.65
N VAL A 382 7.52 15.79 0.98
CA VAL A 382 6.28 16.35 1.54
C VAL A 382 5.09 15.93 0.71
N PHE A 383 4.04 15.44 1.39
CA PHE A 383 2.83 14.91 0.76
C PHE A 383 1.64 15.80 1.05
N PHE A 384 1.00 16.27 -0.02
CA PHE A 384 -0.29 16.92 0.04
C PHE A 384 -1.34 16.07 -0.65
N THR A 385 -2.57 16.23 -0.22
CA THR A 385 -3.76 15.66 -0.85
C THR A 385 -4.74 16.77 -1.23
N TYR A 386 -5.70 16.43 -2.01
CA TYR A 386 -6.82 17.29 -2.36
C TYR A 386 -8.09 16.47 -2.48
N GLY A 387 -9.25 17.13 -2.41
CA GLY A 387 -10.54 16.45 -2.39
C GLY A 387 -10.92 16.01 -0.98
N ILE A 388 -10.40 16.67 0.05
CA ILE A 388 -10.74 16.39 1.44
C ILE A 388 -12.14 16.96 1.73
N PRO A 389 -13.05 16.22 2.37
CA PRO A 389 -14.38 16.71 2.74
C PRO A 389 -14.31 18.03 3.50
N GLY A 390 -15.14 18.99 3.09
CA GLY A 390 -15.18 20.32 3.68
C GLY A 390 -14.04 21.26 3.26
N GLU A 391 -13.14 20.83 2.35
CA GLU A 391 -12.14 21.70 1.72
C GLU A 391 -12.85 22.67 0.76
N THR A 392 -12.50 23.94 0.82
CA THR A 392 -13.00 24.99 -0.05
C THR A 392 -11.94 25.41 -1.09
N PRO A 393 -12.29 26.17 -2.13
CA PRO A 393 -11.30 26.73 -3.05
C PRO A 393 -10.22 27.57 -2.35
N ASP A 394 -10.55 28.27 -1.27
CA ASP A 394 -9.58 29.07 -0.49
C ASP A 394 -8.61 28.16 0.26
N ASP A 395 -9.08 27.09 0.88
CA ASP A 395 -8.24 26.07 1.52
C ASP A 395 -7.25 25.44 0.52
N LEU A 396 -7.72 25.18 -0.70
CA LEU A 396 -6.86 24.69 -1.77
C LEU A 396 -5.80 25.73 -2.16
N GLN A 397 -6.16 27.04 -2.23
CA GLN A 397 -5.20 28.09 -2.48
C GLN A 397 -4.16 28.22 -1.35
N GLU A 398 -4.52 27.96 -0.10
CA GLU A 398 -3.57 27.86 1.01
C GLU A 398 -2.57 26.71 0.77
N THR A 399 -3.05 25.56 0.36
CA THR A 399 -2.20 24.40 0.00
C THR A 399 -1.25 24.74 -1.14
N ILE A 400 -1.72 25.43 -2.18
CA ILE A 400 -0.90 25.88 -3.30
C ILE A 400 0.19 26.86 -2.83
N ARG A 401 -0.17 27.85 -1.98
CA ARG A 401 0.77 28.84 -1.45
C ARG A 401 1.85 28.17 -0.62
N LEU A 402 1.46 27.31 0.32
CA LEU A 402 2.39 26.58 1.19
C LEU A 402 3.33 25.68 0.37
N LYS A 403 2.80 24.90 -0.58
CA LYS A 403 3.60 24.07 -1.48
C LYS A 403 4.64 24.90 -2.24
N ARG A 404 4.23 26.05 -2.81
CA ARG A 404 5.14 26.93 -3.54
C ARG A 404 6.22 27.51 -2.65
N PHE A 405 5.86 27.90 -1.44
CA PHE A 405 6.80 28.41 -0.44
C PHE A 405 7.85 27.35 -0.09
N ILE A 406 7.41 26.14 0.30
CA ILE A 406 8.29 25.02 0.63
C ILE A 406 9.27 24.74 -0.52
N LYS A 407 8.75 24.64 -1.76
CA LYS A 407 9.57 24.35 -2.94
C LYS A 407 10.66 25.40 -3.22
N ARG A 408 10.39 26.67 -2.89
CA ARG A 408 11.34 27.77 -3.13
C ARG A 408 12.37 27.89 -2.01
N THR A 409 11.98 27.55 -0.79
CA THR A 409 12.76 27.83 0.42
C THR A 409 13.66 26.66 0.80
N PHE A 410 13.16 25.43 0.72
CA PHE A 410 13.85 24.25 1.26
C PHE A 410 14.48 23.39 0.17
N LYS A 411 15.79 23.44 0.07
CA LYS A 411 16.56 22.68 -0.94
C LYS A 411 16.62 21.17 -0.62
N ARG A 412 16.51 20.81 0.66
CA ARG A 412 16.49 19.43 1.13
C ARG A 412 15.12 18.76 1.00
N VAL A 413 14.07 19.50 0.65
CA VAL A 413 12.80 18.92 0.21
C VAL A 413 12.95 18.44 -1.24
N ARG A 414 13.32 17.17 -1.40
CA ARG A 414 13.65 16.55 -2.70
C ARG A 414 12.42 16.35 -3.59
N CYS A 415 11.27 16.16 -2.98
CA CYS A 415 10.00 15.96 -3.69
C CYS A 415 8.83 16.54 -2.89
N ILE A 416 7.87 17.12 -3.61
CA ILE A 416 6.55 17.47 -3.08
C ILE A 416 5.52 16.75 -3.94
N ARG A 417 4.78 15.80 -3.33
CA ARG A 417 3.72 15.05 -3.99
C ARG A 417 2.37 15.70 -3.71
N VAL A 418 1.48 15.63 -4.67
CA VAL A 418 0.09 16.05 -4.51
C VAL A 418 -0.78 14.96 -5.12
N LEU A 419 -1.55 14.29 -4.29
CA LEU A 419 -2.37 13.14 -4.66
C LEU A 419 -3.85 13.45 -4.40
N SER A 420 -4.74 12.88 -5.18
CA SER A 420 -6.14 12.84 -4.79
C SER A 420 -6.32 11.93 -3.59
N ILE A 421 -7.18 12.34 -2.68
CA ILE A 421 -7.59 11.44 -1.62
C ILE A 421 -8.69 10.52 -2.12
N GLU A 422 -8.73 9.32 -1.60
CA GLU A 422 -9.73 8.32 -1.95
C GLU A 422 -10.42 7.83 -0.68
N ILE A 423 -11.65 7.32 -0.83
CA ILE A 423 -12.36 6.69 0.28
C ILE A 423 -11.96 5.23 0.35
N GLU A 424 -11.21 4.89 1.39
CA GLU A 424 -10.81 3.53 1.65
C GLU A 424 -11.91 2.75 2.36
N PRO A 425 -12.22 1.50 1.96
CA PRO A 425 -13.14 0.64 2.69
C PRO A 425 -12.74 0.50 4.16
N GLY A 426 -13.71 0.73 5.06
CA GLY A 426 -13.47 0.68 6.49
C GLY A 426 -12.87 1.94 7.12
N ALA A 427 -12.52 2.96 6.34
CA ALA A 427 -12.21 4.28 6.88
C ALA A 427 -13.47 4.96 7.46
N PRO A 428 -13.34 5.87 8.45
CA PRO A 428 -14.50 6.61 8.97
C PRO A 428 -15.35 7.29 7.89
N TRP A 429 -14.73 7.80 6.82
CA TRP A 429 -15.46 8.36 5.68
C TRP A 429 -16.31 7.35 4.92
N HIS A 430 -15.89 6.10 4.87
CA HIS A 430 -16.64 5.01 4.25
C HIS A 430 -17.73 4.47 5.18
N MET A 431 -17.42 4.35 6.49
CA MET A 431 -18.35 3.81 7.47
C MET A 431 -19.53 4.75 7.76
N ASP A 432 -19.29 6.06 7.73
CA ASP A 432 -20.32 7.08 8.02
C ASP A 432 -20.16 8.28 7.07
N PRO A 433 -20.39 8.10 5.77
CA PRO A 433 -20.14 9.15 4.79
C PRO A 433 -20.99 10.39 5.00
N GLN A 434 -22.22 10.24 5.50
CA GLN A 434 -23.13 11.36 5.74
C GLN A 434 -22.59 12.34 6.77
N LYS A 435 -21.94 11.84 7.82
CA LYS A 435 -21.29 12.67 8.84
C LYS A 435 -20.25 13.63 8.26
N TYR A 436 -19.63 13.24 7.15
CA TYR A 436 -18.58 14.02 6.48
C TYR A 436 -19.08 14.74 5.21
N GLY A 437 -20.40 14.71 4.96
CA GLY A 437 -20.98 15.31 3.76
C GLY A 437 -20.57 14.62 2.47
N ILE A 438 -20.31 13.33 2.52
CA ILE A 438 -19.88 12.51 1.39
C ILE A 438 -21.05 11.73 0.81
N GLN A 439 -21.17 11.72 -0.50
CA GLN A 439 -21.97 10.74 -1.24
C GLN A 439 -21.01 9.91 -2.09
N HIS A 440 -21.02 8.60 -1.90
CA HIS A 440 -20.21 7.70 -2.71
C HIS A 440 -21.07 6.54 -3.24
N ASP A 441 -20.65 5.97 -4.36
CA ASP A 441 -21.38 4.96 -5.12
C ASP A 441 -20.91 3.52 -4.82
N ARG A 442 -20.05 3.34 -3.82
CA ARG A 442 -19.39 2.06 -3.51
C ARG A 442 -19.50 1.67 -2.04
N PRO A 443 -20.71 1.55 -1.47
CA PRO A 443 -20.89 1.12 -0.09
C PRO A 443 -20.51 -0.36 0.14
N HIS A 444 -20.62 -1.21 -0.90
CA HIS A 444 -20.50 -2.66 -0.81
C HIS A 444 -19.28 -3.18 -1.57
N PHE A 445 -18.81 -4.37 -1.19
CA PHE A 445 -17.69 -5.04 -1.88
C PHE A 445 -17.98 -5.28 -3.38
N ARG A 446 -19.24 -5.63 -3.70
CA ARG A 446 -19.67 -5.86 -5.09
C ARG A 446 -19.51 -4.61 -5.96
N ASP A 447 -19.60 -3.43 -5.39
CA ASP A 447 -19.42 -2.18 -6.13
C ASP A 447 -17.94 -1.95 -6.49
N PHE A 448 -17.04 -2.25 -5.59
CA PHE A 448 -15.60 -2.27 -5.89
C PHE A 448 -15.24 -3.34 -6.91
N TYR A 449 -15.80 -4.55 -6.77
CA TYR A 449 -15.63 -5.62 -7.75
C TYR A 449 -16.05 -5.18 -9.15
N ARG A 450 -17.24 -4.59 -9.29
CA ARG A 450 -17.75 -4.08 -10.58
C ARG A 450 -16.91 -2.94 -11.12
N ALA A 451 -16.55 -1.98 -10.28
CA ALA A 451 -15.74 -0.83 -10.68
C ALA A 451 -14.35 -1.25 -11.19
N HIS A 452 -13.78 -2.33 -10.67
CA HIS A 452 -12.47 -2.84 -11.08
C HIS A 452 -12.52 -3.91 -12.17
N SER A 453 -13.71 -4.39 -12.56
CA SER A 453 -13.90 -5.40 -13.59
C SER A 453 -13.72 -4.88 -15.02
N SER A 454 -13.94 -3.59 -15.26
CA SER A 454 -13.93 -3.01 -16.60
C SER A 454 -12.51 -2.73 -17.09
N LYS A 455 -12.13 -3.31 -18.23
CA LYS A 455 -10.86 -3.04 -18.92
C LYS A 455 -10.69 -1.56 -19.32
N TYR A 456 -11.78 -0.81 -19.40
CA TYR A 456 -11.82 0.54 -19.94
C TYR A 456 -12.26 1.58 -18.91
N ASN A 457 -12.73 1.13 -17.78
CA ASN A 457 -13.44 2.02 -16.86
C ASN A 457 -12.58 2.43 -15.72
N GLN A 458 -11.38 2.78 -16.05
CA GLN A 458 -10.74 3.18 -14.89
C GLN A 458 -10.26 4.59 -15.00
N THR A 459 -11.13 5.43 -15.50
CA THR A 459 -11.21 6.76 -14.98
C THR A 459 -11.60 6.63 -13.51
N TYR A 460 -10.61 6.24 -12.70
CA TYR A 460 -10.59 6.75 -11.36
C TYR A 460 -10.49 8.26 -11.53
N SER A 461 -11.62 8.90 -11.64
CA SER A 461 -11.63 10.29 -11.30
C SER A 461 -11.13 10.29 -9.85
N SER A 462 -10.13 11.09 -9.58
CA SER A 462 -9.68 11.40 -8.24
C SER A 462 -10.82 11.78 -7.30
N LEU A 463 -11.99 11.97 -7.83
CA LEU A 463 -13.27 12.21 -7.21
C LEU A 463 -14.22 11.06 -7.59
N GLY A 464 -13.84 9.81 -7.33
CA GLY A 464 -14.71 8.64 -7.46
C GLY A 464 -15.89 8.64 -6.49
N TYR A 465 -16.09 9.78 -5.84
CA TYR A 465 -17.18 10.08 -4.93
C TYR A 465 -17.55 11.57 -5.08
N PHE A 466 -18.80 11.86 -4.96
CA PHE A 466 -19.33 13.22 -4.95
C PHE A 466 -19.39 13.74 -3.51
N ILE A 467 -18.82 14.91 -3.27
CA ILE A 467 -18.93 15.62 -1.99
C ILE A 467 -19.92 16.76 -2.17
N PRO A 468 -21.18 16.63 -1.74
CA PRO A 468 -22.25 17.57 -2.07
C PRO A 468 -22.00 19.00 -1.66
N ASN A 469 -21.29 19.22 -0.57
CA ASN A 469 -21.04 20.55 0.00
C ASN A 469 -19.58 21.00 -0.19
N TYR A 470 -18.87 20.38 -1.13
CA TYR A 470 -17.49 20.74 -1.40
C TYR A 470 -17.36 22.17 -1.93
N PHE A 471 -18.38 22.63 -2.67
CA PHE A 471 -18.51 24.00 -3.17
C PHE A 471 -19.86 24.58 -2.75
N PRO A 472 -19.96 25.16 -1.56
CA PRO A 472 -21.22 25.75 -1.10
C PRO A 472 -21.59 26.96 -1.99
N GLY A 473 -22.69 26.83 -2.73
CA GLY A 473 -23.31 27.91 -3.50
C GLY A 473 -23.09 27.88 -5.01
N GLY A 474 -22.44 26.86 -5.58
CA GLY A 474 -22.15 26.76 -7.00
C GLY A 474 -22.95 25.69 -7.76
N ASN A 475 -23.00 25.79 -9.08
CA ASN A 475 -23.41 24.71 -9.97
C ASN A 475 -22.30 23.67 -10.00
N GLY A 476 -22.47 22.52 -9.35
CA GLY A 476 -21.42 21.52 -9.06
C GLY A 476 -20.47 21.18 -10.22
N ALA A 477 -20.95 21.20 -11.48
CA ALA A 477 -20.11 20.97 -12.65
C ALA A 477 -19.12 22.12 -12.95
N GLN A 478 -19.53 23.40 -12.73
CA GLN A 478 -18.67 24.55 -12.93
C GLN A 478 -17.63 24.67 -11.83
N ASP A 479 -17.99 24.31 -10.61
CA ASP A 479 -17.08 24.33 -9.46
C ASP A 479 -16.05 23.21 -9.56
N ILE A 480 -16.43 22.03 -10.06
CA ILE A 480 -15.49 20.95 -10.38
C ILE A 480 -14.49 21.39 -11.45
N ALA A 481 -14.97 22.02 -12.53
CA ALA A 481 -14.09 22.52 -13.59
C ALA A 481 -13.10 23.60 -13.08
N SER A 482 -13.57 24.52 -12.23
CA SER A 482 -12.73 25.53 -11.59
C SER A 482 -11.71 24.92 -10.62
N PHE A 483 -12.11 23.89 -9.91
CA PHE A 483 -11.25 23.11 -9.02
C PHE A 483 -10.21 22.33 -9.81
N GLU A 484 -10.59 21.63 -10.87
CA GLU A 484 -9.68 20.95 -11.77
C GLU A 484 -8.68 21.91 -12.41
N GLN A 485 -9.13 23.09 -12.79
CA GLN A 485 -8.24 24.15 -13.32
C GLN A 485 -7.27 24.67 -12.26
N ALA A 486 -7.70 24.79 -11.00
CA ALA A 486 -6.83 25.11 -9.87
C ALA A 486 -5.83 23.97 -9.60
N LEU A 487 -6.29 22.71 -9.67
CA LEU A 487 -5.46 21.51 -9.55
C LEU A 487 -4.39 21.42 -10.63
N GLN A 488 -4.69 21.83 -11.87
CA GLN A 488 -3.69 21.85 -12.94
C GLN A 488 -2.51 22.75 -12.59
N LYS A 489 -2.72 23.83 -11.82
CA LYS A 489 -1.67 24.71 -11.33
C LYS A 489 -0.81 24.07 -10.23
N ILE A 490 -1.35 23.03 -9.56
CA ILE A 490 -0.65 22.28 -8.48
C ILE A 490 0.16 21.12 -9.06
N LYS A 491 -0.17 20.63 -10.25
CA LYS A 491 0.41 19.39 -10.79
C LYS A 491 1.92 19.37 -10.64
N CYS A 492 2.37 18.40 -9.85
CA CYS A 492 3.74 17.96 -9.86
C CYS A 492 3.97 17.15 -11.14
N ARG A 493 5.06 17.39 -11.85
CA ARG A 493 5.39 16.68 -13.12
C ARG A 493 5.48 15.15 -12.97
N HIS A 494 5.54 14.66 -11.74
CA HIS A 494 5.59 13.24 -11.40
C HIS A 494 4.21 12.60 -11.26
N PHE A 495 3.13 13.37 -11.28
CA PHE A 495 1.76 12.86 -11.14
C PHE A 495 1.38 11.84 -12.23
N CYS A 496 1.93 11.99 -13.44
CA CYS A 496 1.67 11.08 -14.54
C CYS A 496 2.07 9.61 -14.27
N PHE A 497 2.99 9.37 -13.33
CA PHE A 497 3.43 8.02 -12.99
C PHE A 497 2.50 7.32 -12.01
N LEU A 498 1.76 8.09 -11.23
CA LEU A 498 0.83 7.59 -10.22
C LEU A 498 -0.63 7.65 -10.69
N ASN A 499 -0.91 8.34 -11.81
CA ASN A 499 -2.26 8.39 -12.36
C ASN A 499 -2.47 7.27 -13.38
N PRO A 500 -3.28 6.25 -13.04
CA PRO A 500 -3.58 5.15 -13.96
C PRO A 500 -4.23 5.61 -15.26
N ASN A 501 -4.87 6.78 -15.26
CA ASN A 501 -5.60 7.32 -16.40
C ASN A 501 -4.73 7.92 -17.48
N ALA A 502 -3.48 8.28 -17.17
CA ALA A 502 -2.55 8.90 -18.13
C ALA A 502 -2.06 7.95 -19.22
N ARG A 503 -2.48 6.65 -19.22
CA ARG A 503 -1.84 5.61 -20.02
C ARG A 503 -2.72 4.87 -21.03
N ARG A 504 -3.90 5.38 -21.35
CA ARG A 504 -5.00 4.56 -21.88
C ARG A 504 -5.21 4.45 -23.36
N SER A 505 -4.39 5.00 -24.18
CA SER A 505 -4.59 4.94 -25.63
C SER A 505 -3.38 4.35 -26.34
N GLY A 506 -3.23 3.03 -26.33
CA GLY A 506 -2.24 2.40 -27.20
C GLY A 506 -1.81 0.98 -26.78
N PRO A 507 -1.18 0.20 -27.70
CA PRO A 507 -0.64 -1.12 -27.41
C PRO A 507 0.42 -1.11 -26.30
N ALA A 508 0.61 -2.24 -25.64
CA ALA A 508 1.46 -2.41 -24.45
C ALA A 508 2.88 -1.82 -24.55
N TRP A 509 3.49 -1.91 -25.70
CA TRP A 509 4.84 -1.38 -25.95
C TRP A 509 4.87 0.14 -26.07
N THR A 510 3.78 0.78 -26.53
CA THR A 510 3.70 2.24 -26.65
C THR A 510 3.59 2.93 -25.29
N GLY A 511 3.05 2.28 -24.27
CA GLY A 511 3.00 2.84 -22.93
C GLY A 511 4.37 3.03 -22.28
N ARG A 512 5.32 2.10 -22.52
CA ARG A 512 6.73 2.28 -22.09
C ARG A 512 7.43 3.37 -22.88
N LEU A 513 7.24 3.38 -24.20
CA LEU A 513 7.80 4.40 -25.07
C LEU A 513 7.20 5.77 -24.73
N PHE A 514 5.91 5.85 -24.47
CA PHE A 514 5.20 7.08 -24.14
C PHE A 514 5.66 7.69 -22.81
N CYS A 515 5.87 6.88 -21.77
CA CYS A 515 6.44 7.38 -20.51
C CYS A 515 7.88 7.86 -20.68
N ASN A 516 8.69 7.16 -21.47
CA ASN A 516 10.05 7.57 -21.77
C ASN A 516 10.09 8.81 -22.69
N VAL A 517 9.16 8.91 -23.64
CA VAL A 517 9.01 10.06 -24.53
C VAL A 517 8.50 11.27 -23.75
N LEU A 518 7.53 11.12 -22.85
CA LEU A 518 7.07 12.22 -22.00
C LEU A 518 8.19 12.70 -21.05
N ALA A 519 8.95 11.79 -20.47
CA ALA A 519 10.12 12.15 -19.66
C ALA A 519 11.21 12.83 -20.50
N LEU A 520 11.37 12.46 -21.76
CA LEU A 520 12.30 13.08 -22.70
C LEU A 520 11.78 14.45 -23.19
N ILE A 521 10.49 14.55 -23.51
CA ILE A 521 9.82 15.81 -23.89
C ILE A 521 9.88 16.81 -22.75
N ASP A 522 9.64 16.38 -21.49
CA ASP A 522 9.80 17.25 -20.32
C ASP A 522 11.25 17.70 -20.12
N LYS A 523 12.23 16.85 -20.42
CA LYS A 523 13.65 17.24 -20.41
C LYS A 523 13.99 18.23 -21.53
N ILE A 524 13.43 18.04 -22.71
CA ILE A 524 13.64 18.94 -23.86
C ILE A 524 12.96 20.28 -23.62
N ARG A 525 11.73 20.30 -23.09
CA ARG A 525 11.02 21.52 -22.71
C ARG A 525 11.70 22.27 -21.56
N GLN A 526 12.35 21.58 -20.62
CA GLN A 526 13.15 22.21 -19.57
C GLN A 526 14.41 22.90 -20.12
N ARG A 527 14.95 22.44 -21.24
CA ARG A 527 16.11 23.03 -21.91
C ARG A 527 15.72 24.16 -22.89
N GLY A 528 14.46 24.18 -23.33
CA GLY A 528 13.95 25.15 -24.32
C GLY A 528 13.04 26.26 -23.73
N ALA A 529 12.75 26.28 -22.44
CA ALA A 529 11.84 27.25 -21.82
C ALA A 529 12.53 28.59 -21.51
N GLY A 530 12.98 29.25 -22.54
CA GLY A 530 13.22 30.68 -22.61
C GLY A 530 12.22 31.41 -23.54
N ALA A 531 11.07 30.80 -23.90
CA ALA A 531 10.06 31.50 -24.70
C ALA A 531 8.66 30.90 -24.47
N ASP A 532 7.68 31.76 -24.37
CA ASP A 532 6.26 31.52 -24.25
C ASP A 532 5.72 30.51 -25.27
N ALA A 533 5.24 29.36 -24.80
CA ALA A 533 4.45 28.45 -25.60
C ALA A 533 3.21 27.98 -24.81
N PRO A 534 2.02 27.90 -25.46
CA PRO A 534 0.80 27.51 -24.79
C PRO A 534 0.85 26.05 -24.33
N SER A 535 0.27 25.80 -23.15
CA SER A 535 0.15 24.48 -22.56
C SER A 535 -0.59 23.52 -23.51
N PRO A 536 -0.10 22.28 -23.71
CA PRO A 536 -0.82 21.30 -24.51
C PRO A 536 -2.12 20.89 -23.80
N PRO A 537 -3.14 20.51 -24.57
CA PRO A 537 -4.41 20.08 -24.01
C PRO A 537 -4.20 18.87 -23.10
N LEU A 538 -4.95 18.82 -22.01
CA LEU A 538 -5.09 17.66 -21.16
C LEU A 538 -5.44 16.44 -22.01
N CYS A 539 -4.81 15.32 -21.75
CA CYS A 539 -5.34 14.04 -22.23
C CYS A 539 -6.79 13.96 -21.75
N GLY A 540 -7.71 14.30 -22.63
CA GLY A 540 -9.13 14.23 -22.39
C GLY A 540 -9.54 12.79 -22.23
N THR A 541 -10.45 12.63 -21.30
CA THR A 541 -11.36 11.51 -20.99
C THR A 541 -10.81 10.11 -21.13
#